data_7e18d8705cbbc74d6d28d93ed6dbf22b
#
_entry.id   7e18d8705cbbc74d6d28d93ed6dbf22b
#
_cell.length_a   1.000
_cell.length_b   1.000
_cell.length_c   1.000
_cell.angle_alpha   90.00
_cell.angle_beta   90.00
_cell.angle_gamma   90.00
#
_symmetry.space_group_name_H-M   'P 1'
#
loop_
_entity.id
_entity.type
_entity.pdbx_description
1 polymer ?
#
loop_
_entity_poly.entity_id
_entity_poly.type
_entity_poly.pdbx_seq_one_letter_code
_entity_poly.pdbx_strand_id
1 'polypeptide(L)'
;SWGQGLNRTGDRITAAACAPRGPGAGTGTLARFPTNDVSMRIIRFNANGLRSAATKGFFDWFAAQDADVLCVQETKAQEHQLAGPEFLPAGYKAWFRDASTKKGYSGVAIYAKREPDEIRTALGWPDFDEEGRYIEARFGDLSVVSFYIPSGSSGEERQGFKFKVMEWLAPVLDEWRRSGRDYVLCGDWNIVRSRLDIKNWTSNQKNSGCLPPERDWLNAMCVDDGGWVDAYRVLHPEGQDYTWWSNRGAARANNVGWRIDYQIVTASLRDRLKSCSIYCAQRFSDHAPFTVDYAR
;
A
#
# COMPACT_ATOMS: atom_id res chain seq x y z
N SER A 1 0.38 56.52 28.46
CA SER A 1 -0.99 56.12 28.82
C SER A 1 -1.36 54.82 28.11
N TRP A 2 -1.72 53.92 28.90
CA TRP A 2 -2.20 52.55 28.77
C TRP A 2 -3.19 52.25 27.64
N GLY A 3 -3.02 51.11 26.97
CA GLY A 3 -4.00 50.50 26.09
C GLY A 3 -3.68 49.02 25.92
N GLN A 4 -4.36 48.18 26.66
CA GLN A 4 -4.22 46.74 26.73
C GLN A 4 -4.64 46.07 25.42
N GLY A 5 -3.91 45.03 25.09
CA GLY A 5 -4.01 44.00 24.16
C GLY A 5 -5.32 43.19 24.15
N LEU A 6 -5.66 42.74 22.98
CA LEU A 6 -6.61 41.68 22.76
C LEU A 6 -5.86 40.46 22.20
N ASN A 7 -5.86 39.40 22.97
CA ASN A 7 -5.49 38.06 22.59
C ASN A 7 -6.29 37.62 21.35
N ARG A 8 -5.61 37.35 20.24
CA ARG A 8 -6.12 36.51 19.20
C ARG A 8 -5.48 35.14 19.41
N THR A 9 -6.25 34.22 19.95
CA THR A 9 -5.99 32.81 19.93
C THR A 9 -6.04 32.36 18.48
N GLY A 10 -4.87 32.24 17.84
CA GLY A 10 -4.73 31.58 16.58
C GLY A 10 -4.86 30.10 16.82
N ASP A 11 -5.98 29.51 16.44
CA ASP A 11 -6.14 28.06 16.38
C ASP A 11 -5.10 27.51 15.40
N ARG A 12 -4.08 26.89 15.95
CA ARG A 12 -3.19 26.02 15.21
C ARG A 12 -4.02 24.81 14.79
N ILE A 13 -4.42 24.76 13.53
CA ILE A 13 -4.87 23.53 12.90
C ILE A 13 -3.67 22.60 12.92
N THR A 14 -3.61 21.76 13.94
CA THR A 14 -2.66 20.68 14.04
C THR A 14 -2.98 19.70 12.92
N ALA A 15 -2.00 19.43 12.07
CA ALA A 15 -2.03 18.37 11.06
C ALA A 15 -2.13 17.02 11.78
N ALA A 16 -3.35 16.58 12.06
CA ALA A 16 -3.66 15.32 12.73
C ALA A 16 -3.93 14.20 11.73
N ALA A 17 -3.24 14.17 10.63
CA ALA A 17 -3.50 13.19 9.57
C ALA A 17 -2.57 11.97 9.56
N CYS A 18 -1.65 11.84 10.49
CA CYS A 18 -0.75 10.67 10.55
C CYS A 18 -0.20 10.42 11.96
N ALA A 19 -1.07 10.51 12.99
CA ALA A 19 -0.66 10.20 14.36
C ALA A 19 -1.04 8.75 14.71
N PRO A 20 -0.14 7.97 15.33
CA PRO A 20 -0.50 6.68 15.89
C PRO A 20 -1.46 6.91 17.05
N ARG A 21 -2.64 6.32 17.00
CA ARG A 21 -3.50 6.26 18.19
C ARG A 21 -2.88 5.24 19.14
N GLY A 22 -2.21 5.74 20.17
CA GLY A 22 -1.80 4.95 21.31
C GLY A 22 -3.00 4.43 22.10
N PRO A 23 -2.88 3.32 22.86
CA PRO A 23 -3.95 2.81 23.69
C PRO A 23 -4.29 3.83 24.79
N GLY A 24 -5.52 4.33 24.77
CA GLY A 24 -6.03 5.18 25.81
C GLY A 24 -6.09 4.44 27.14
N ALA A 25 -5.42 4.95 28.15
CA ALA A 25 -5.54 4.48 29.54
C ALA A 25 -6.93 4.87 30.07
N GLY A 26 -7.87 3.94 29.94
CA GLY A 26 -9.17 3.98 30.59
C GLY A 26 -9.20 2.90 31.68
N THR A 27 -9.17 3.28 32.95
CA THR A 27 -9.49 2.41 34.08
C THR A 27 -10.97 2.09 34.04
N GLY A 28 -11.33 0.90 33.57
CA GLY A 28 -12.69 0.39 33.55
C GLY A 28 -12.67 -1.12 33.44
N THR A 29 -13.19 -1.77 34.44
CA THR A 29 -13.58 -3.16 34.67
C THR A 29 -13.33 -4.13 33.51
N LEU A 30 -12.47 -5.12 33.79
CA LEU A 30 -12.16 -6.27 32.94
C LEU A 30 -13.42 -7.05 32.54
N ALA A 31 -13.99 -6.72 31.39
CA ALA A 31 -14.84 -7.67 30.66
C ALA A 31 -13.87 -8.63 29.94
N ARG A 32 -13.88 -9.89 30.32
CA ARG A 32 -13.16 -10.97 29.64
C ARG A 32 -13.75 -11.07 28.21
N PHE A 33 -12.98 -10.61 27.21
CA PHE A 33 -13.26 -10.93 25.81
C PHE A 33 -12.85 -12.40 25.57
N PRO A 34 -13.63 -13.17 24.81
CA PRO A 34 -13.24 -14.52 24.47
C PRO A 34 -11.98 -14.49 23.60
N THR A 35 -10.95 -15.14 24.10
CA THR A 35 -9.64 -15.32 23.48
C THR A 35 -9.74 -16.34 22.36
N ASN A 36 -10.06 -15.94 21.11
CA ASN A 36 -9.76 -16.72 19.89
C ASN A 36 -9.99 -15.95 18.60
N ASP A 37 -9.79 -14.63 18.60
CA ASP A 37 -9.89 -13.84 17.40
C ASP A 37 -8.48 -13.61 16.81
N VAL A 38 -7.91 -14.68 16.23
CA VAL A 38 -6.60 -14.62 15.58
C VAL A 38 -6.77 -13.79 14.31
N SER A 39 -6.35 -12.54 14.36
CA SER A 39 -6.33 -11.64 13.21
C SER A 39 -5.14 -11.93 12.31
N MET A 40 -5.32 -11.83 11.00
CA MET A 40 -4.23 -11.82 10.02
C MET A 40 -3.83 -10.37 9.75
N ARG A 41 -2.56 -10.05 9.90
CA ARG A 41 -2.02 -8.72 9.60
C ARG A 41 -1.20 -8.74 8.33
N ILE A 42 -1.56 -7.88 7.39
CA ILE A 42 -0.84 -7.68 6.14
C ILE A 42 -0.37 -6.23 6.03
N ILE A 43 0.91 -6.05 5.70
CA ILE A 43 1.51 -4.75 5.44
C ILE A 43 1.89 -4.67 3.96
N ARG A 44 1.57 -3.56 3.32
CA ARG A 44 2.14 -3.19 2.02
C ARG A 44 3.06 -1.98 2.17
N PHE A 45 4.14 -1.96 1.41
CA PHE A 45 5.13 -0.89 1.46
C PHE A 45 5.88 -0.74 0.14
N ASN A 46 5.78 0.44 -0.48
CA ASN A 46 6.68 0.81 -1.56
C ASN A 46 7.97 1.38 -0.95
N ALA A 47 9.06 0.66 -1.11
CA ALA A 47 10.34 0.99 -0.48
C ALA A 47 11.11 2.10 -1.21
N ASN A 48 10.78 2.34 -2.48
CA ASN A 48 11.59 3.21 -3.35
C ASN A 48 13.11 2.94 -3.17
N GLY A 49 13.46 1.65 -3.18
CA GLY A 49 14.79 1.13 -2.86
C GLY A 49 14.84 0.46 -1.48
N LEU A 50 14.76 -0.87 -1.44
CA LEU A 50 14.70 -1.62 -0.18
C LEU A 50 15.98 -1.51 0.64
N ARG A 51 17.15 -1.42 -0.01
CA ARG A 51 18.44 -1.19 0.67
C ARG A 51 18.45 0.16 1.41
N SER A 52 17.96 1.21 0.76
CA SER A 52 17.83 2.53 1.39
C SER A 52 16.81 2.51 2.55
N ALA A 53 15.67 1.85 2.38
CA ALA A 53 14.68 1.73 3.45
C ALA A 53 15.24 0.95 4.66
N ALA A 54 16.04 -0.10 4.42
CA ALA A 54 16.70 -0.86 5.47
C ALA A 54 17.63 0.02 6.31
N THR A 55 18.47 0.85 5.68
CA THR A 55 19.36 1.78 6.41
C THR A 55 18.63 2.82 7.23
N LYS A 56 17.35 3.08 6.92
CA LYS A 56 16.47 3.99 7.68
C LYS A 56 15.67 3.29 8.78
N GLY A 57 15.95 2.02 9.07
CA GLY A 57 15.35 1.26 10.15
C GLY A 57 14.02 0.58 9.80
N PHE A 58 13.72 0.41 8.50
CA PHE A 58 12.44 -0.21 8.10
C PHE A 58 12.25 -1.61 8.67
N PHE A 59 13.27 -2.47 8.62
CA PHE A 59 13.12 -3.85 9.09
C PHE A 59 13.01 -3.96 10.62
N ASP A 60 13.62 -3.07 11.39
CA ASP A 60 13.41 -3.00 12.84
C ASP A 60 11.95 -2.62 13.17
N TRP A 61 11.42 -1.63 12.44
CA TRP A 61 10.02 -1.27 12.54
C TRP A 61 9.11 -2.43 12.14
N PHE A 62 9.37 -3.07 11.00
CA PHE A 62 8.58 -4.18 10.48
C PHE A 62 8.55 -5.36 11.47
N ALA A 63 9.70 -5.75 12.02
CA ALA A 63 9.78 -6.84 13.00
C ALA A 63 8.90 -6.59 14.23
N ALA A 64 8.77 -5.32 14.65
CA ALA A 64 7.92 -4.94 15.77
C ALA A 64 6.41 -4.95 15.45
N GLN A 65 6.02 -5.02 14.18
CA GLN A 65 4.61 -5.04 13.79
C GLN A 65 3.93 -6.39 13.95
N ASP A 66 4.70 -7.45 14.07
CA ASP A 66 4.21 -8.84 14.15
C ASP A 66 3.26 -9.24 13.00
N ALA A 67 3.54 -8.72 11.79
CA ALA A 67 2.71 -8.98 10.62
C ALA A 67 2.88 -10.41 10.11
N ASP A 68 1.81 -10.98 9.56
CA ASP A 68 1.84 -12.30 8.92
C ASP A 68 2.49 -12.26 7.54
N VAL A 69 2.19 -11.19 6.78
CA VAL A 69 2.71 -10.97 5.42
C VAL A 69 3.10 -9.50 5.22
N LEU A 70 4.23 -9.28 4.56
CA LEU A 70 4.65 -7.98 4.03
C LEU A 70 4.77 -8.08 2.52
N CYS A 71 4.13 -7.17 1.81
CA CYS A 71 4.26 -6.97 0.37
C CYS A 71 5.07 -5.71 0.09
N VAL A 72 6.20 -5.84 -0.58
CA VAL A 72 7.09 -4.73 -0.94
C VAL A 72 7.00 -4.44 -2.42
N GLN A 73 6.95 -3.16 -2.77
CA GLN A 73 7.06 -2.64 -4.12
C GLN A 73 8.33 -1.79 -4.24
N GLU A 74 8.87 -1.69 -5.44
CA GLU A 74 10.12 -0.97 -5.74
C GLU A 74 11.29 -1.34 -4.83
N THR A 75 11.67 -2.62 -4.88
CA THR A 75 12.90 -3.08 -4.20
C THR A 75 14.14 -2.40 -4.78
N LYS A 76 14.11 -2.06 -6.08
CA LYS A 76 15.21 -1.42 -6.84
C LYS A 76 16.55 -2.12 -6.61
N ALA A 77 16.50 -3.44 -6.48
CA ALA A 77 17.65 -4.29 -6.25
C ALA A 77 17.46 -5.63 -6.95
N GLN A 78 18.57 -6.24 -7.36
CA GLN A 78 18.56 -7.63 -7.80
C GLN A 78 18.57 -8.54 -6.56
N GLU A 79 17.98 -9.73 -6.67
CA GLU A 79 17.78 -10.64 -5.54
C GLU A 79 19.08 -10.91 -4.75
N HIS A 80 20.20 -11.13 -5.45
CA HIS A 80 21.50 -11.37 -4.81
C HIS A 80 22.00 -10.20 -3.93
N GLN A 81 21.52 -8.98 -4.18
CA GLN A 81 21.83 -7.79 -3.40
C GLN A 81 21.01 -7.70 -2.09
N LEU A 82 20.01 -8.56 -1.92
CA LEU A 82 19.11 -8.65 -0.78
C LEU A 82 19.34 -9.93 0.04
N ALA A 83 20.46 -10.61 -0.17
CA ALA A 83 20.80 -11.86 0.52
C ALA A 83 21.34 -11.68 1.95
N GLY A 84 21.67 -10.44 2.34
CA GLY A 84 22.18 -10.13 3.67
C GLY A 84 21.13 -10.32 4.77
N PRO A 85 21.57 -10.65 6.02
CA PRO A 85 20.67 -10.87 7.14
C PRO A 85 19.87 -9.61 7.53
N GLU A 86 20.35 -8.43 7.18
CA GLU A 86 19.66 -7.14 7.40
C GLU A 86 18.36 -7.01 6.62
N PHE A 87 18.17 -7.83 5.55
CA PHE A 87 16.95 -7.86 4.74
C PHE A 87 15.99 -8.98 5.12
N LEU A 88 16.33 -9.81 6.10
CA LEU A 88 15.51 -10.95 6.52
C LEU A 88 15.34 -10.99 8.03
N PRO A 89 14.31 -10.34 8.58
CA PRO A 89 14.00 -10.41 10.00
C PRO A 89 13.75 -11.84 10.47
N ALA A 90 14.11 -12.12 11.72
CA ALA A 90 13.89 -13.44 12.33
C ALA A 90 12.40 -13.84 12.27
N GLY A 91 12.14 -15.09 11.93
CA GLY A 91 10.79 -15.64 11.82
C GLY A 91 10.10 -15.43 10.49
N TYR A 92 10.76 -14.78 9.52
CA TYR A 92 10.23 -14.58 8.18
C TYR A 92 11.03 -15.34 7.13
N LYS A 93 10.35 -15.71 6.05
CA LYS A 93 10.93 -16.09 4.76
C LYS A 93 10.59 -15.01 3.74
N ALA A 94 11.40 -14.87 2.70
CA ALA A 94 11.23 -13.85 1.67
C ALA A 94 11.35 -14.44 0.28
N TRP A 95 10.56 -13.89 -0.65
CA TRP A 95 10.57 -14.22 -2.07
C TRP A 95 10.59 -12.92 -2.87
N PHE A 96 11.37 -12.91 -3.93
CA PHE A 96 11.63 -11.71 -4.72
C PHE A 96 11.30 -11.95 -6.20
N ARG A 97 10.84 -10.92 -6.87
CA ARG A 97 10.83 -10.83 -8.32
C ARG A 97 11.45 -9.49 -8.71
N ASP A 98 12.70 -9.52 -9.11
CA ASP A 98 13.42 -8.36 -9.60
C ASP A 98 13.20 -8.13 -11.10
N ALA A 99 13.55 -6.94 -11.60
CA ALA A 99 13.51 -6.66 -13.04
C ALA A 99 14.66 -7.37 -13.75
N SER A 100 14.34 -8.11 -14.80
CA SER A 100 15.36 -8.85 -15.59
C SER A 100 16.04 -8.00 -16.64
N THR A 101 15.37 -6.96 -17.13
CA THR A 101 15.86 -6.11 -18.24
C THR A 101 16.63 -4.88 -17.78
N LYS A 102 16.37 -4.39 -16.57
CA LYS A 102 16.97 -3.17 -16.03
C LYS A 102 17.33 -3.32 -14.57
N LYS A 103 18.63 -3.40 -14.28
CA LYS A 103 19.13 -3.48 -12.90
C LYS A 103 18.77 -2.24 -12.09
N GLY A 104 18.42 -2.44 -10.80
CA GLY A 104 18.07 -1.36 -9.89
C GLY A 104 16.77 -0.64 -10.22
N TYR A 105 15.85 -1.30 -10.92
CA TYR A 105 14.56 -0.77 -11.36
C TYR A 105 13.42 -1.65 -10.89
N SER A 106 12.28 -1.03 -10.47
CA SER A 106 11.09 -1.78 -10.07
C SER A 106 11.40 -2.86 -9.01
N GLY A 107 10.91 -4.08 -9.21
CA GLY A 107 11.09 -5.20 -8.29
C GLY A 107 10.03 -5.24 -7.19
N VAL A 108 9.54 -6.44 -6.90
CA VAL A 108 8.58 -6.69 -5.82
C VAL A 108 9.04 -7.83 -4.94
N ALA A 109 8.54 -7.87 -3.70
CA ALA A 109 8.85 -8.93 -2.76
C ALA A 109 7.66 -9.26 -1.87
N ILE A 110 7.66 -10.48 -1.35
CA ILE A 110 6.78 -10.91 -0.26
C ILE A 110 7.63 -11.50 0.85
N TYR A 111 7.36 -11.07 2.09
CA TYR A 111 7.84 -11.66 3.32
C TYR A 111 6.68 -12.31 4.05
N ALA A 112 6.84 -13.51 4.56
CA ALA A 112 5.80 -14.19 5.32
C ALA A 112 6.37 -15.04 6.45
N LYS A 113 5.62 -15.13 7.56
CA LYS A 113 5.94 -16.04 8.68
C LYS A 113 5.71 -17.49 8.29
N ARG A 114 4.62 -17.75 7.58
CA ARG A 114 4.27 -19.06 7.07
C ARG A 114 4.77 -19.21 5.64
N GLU A 115 5.31 -20.39 5.31
CA GLU A 115 5.64 -20.73 3.93
C GLU A 115 4.37 -20.88 3.09
N PRO A 116 4.28 -20.21 1.94
CA PRO A 116 3.16 -20.38 1.02
C PRO A 116 3.21 -21.75 0.33
N ASP A 117 2.05 -22.22 -0.09
CA ASP A 117 1.92 -23.47 -0.85
C ASP A 117 2.48 -23.31 -2.28
N GLU A 118 2.43 -22.09 -2.82
CA GLU A 118 2.91 -21.75 -4.15
C GLU A 118 3.34 -20.28 -4.20
N ILE A 119 4.41 -20.00 -4.94
CA ILE A 119 4.83 -18.65 -5.33
C ILE A 119 4.70 -18.51 -6.84
N ARG A 120 4.07 -17.44 -7.30
CA ARG A 120 3.98 -17.07 -8.71
C ARG A 120 4.65 -15.73 -8.94
N THR A 121 5.43 -15.61 -10.01
CA THR A 121 6.24 -14.43 -10.33
C THR A 121 6.00 -13.88 -11.72
N ALA A 122 5.06 -14.44 -12.46
CA ALA A 122 4.72 -14.02 -13.81
C ALA A 122 3.22 -14.18 -14.07
N LEU A 123 2.67 -13.31 -14.90
CA LEU A 123 1.29 -13.34 -15.36
C LEU A 123 1.16 -13.76 -16.82
N GLY A 124 2.29 -13.92 -17.54
CA GLY A 124 2.32 -14.35 -18.92
C GLY A 124 2.39 -13.21 -19.94
N TRP A 125 2.63 -12.00 -19.51
CA TRP A 125 2.92 -10.88 -20.40
C TRP A 125 4.38 -10.40 -20.19
N PRO A 126 5.29 -10.73 -21.12
CA PRO A 126 6.73 -10.48 -20.94
C PRO A 126 7.07 -9.01 -20.63
N ASP A 127 6.46 -8.06 -21.33
CA ASP A 127 6.75 -6.63 -21.14
C ASP A 127 6.45 -6.16 -19.70
N PHE A 128 5.49 -6.78 -19.04
CA PHE A 128 5.16 -6.53 -17.65
C PHE A 128 5.98 -7.39 -16.69
N ASP A 129 6.08 -8.68 -16.97
CA ASP A 129 6.75 -9.65 -16.11
C ASP A 129 8.24 -9.38 -15.97
N GLU A 130 8.90 -8.94 -17.05
CA GLU A 130 10.34 -8.63 -17.07
C GLU A 130 10.69 -7.36 -16.30
N GLU A 131 9.73 -6.48 -16.03
CA GLU A 131 9.93 -5.32 -15.17
C GLU A 131 9.84 -5.65 -13.67
N GLY A 132 9.52 -6.89 -13.28
CA GLY A 132 9.49 -7.29 -11.87
C GLY A 132 8.39 -6.56 -11.09
N ARG A 133 7.13 -6.68 -11.54
CA ARG A 133 5.98 -5.91 -11.01
C ARG A 133 4.92 -6.75 -10.31
N TYR A 134 5.10 -8.06 -10.31
CA TYR A 134 4.14 -9.01 -9.74
C TYR A 134 4.83 -10.16 -9.03
N ILE A 135 4.33 -10.46 -7.83
CA ILE A 135 4.59 -11.70 -7.11
C ILE A 135 3.35 -12.06 -6.29
N GLU A 136 2.98 -13.34 -6.28
CA GLU A 136 1.83 -13.87 -5.55
C GLU A 136 2.29 -15.01 -4.64
N ALA A 137 1.86 -14.97 -3.39
CA ALA A 137 1.99 -16.05 -2.43
C ALA A 137 0.61 -16.65 -2.15
N ARG A 138 0.48 -17.97 -2.32
CA ARG A 138 -0.75 -18.72 -2.09
C ARG A 138 -0.70 -19.47 -0.77
N PHE A 139 -1.73 -19.33 0.03
CA PHE A 139 -1.92 -19.95 1.34
C PHE A 139 -3.30 -20.59 1.39
N GLY A 140 -3.42 -21.87 0.98
CA GLY A 140 -4.73 -22.50 0.79
C GLY A 140 -5.57 -21.73 -0.24
N ASP A 141 -6.75 -21.28 0.15
CA ASP A 141 -7.65 -20.52 -0.73
C ASP A 141 -7.38 -19.01 -0.75
N LEU A 142 -6.39 -18.53 -0.01
CA LEU A 142 -5.97 -17.13 0.03
C LEU A 142 -4.77 -16.89 -0.90
N SER A 143 -4.85 -15.87 -1.73
CA SER A 143 -3.74 -15.30 -2.50
C SER A 143 -3.40 -13.91 -1.99
N VAL A 144 -2.14 -13.69 -1.64
CA VAL A 144 -1.60 -12.36 -1.31
C VAL A 144 -0.66 -11.95 -2.44
N VAL A 145 -0.94 -10.81 -3.05
CA VAL A 145 -0.24 -10.32 -4.24
C VAL A 145 0.47 -9.02 -3.94
N SER A 146 1.74 -8.92 -4.30
CA SER A 146 2.47 -7.66 -4.35
C SER A 146 2.53 -7.16 -5.78
N PHE A 147 1.89 -6.01 -6.03
CA PHE A 147 1.80 -5.36 -7.32
C PHE A 147 2.52 -4.02 -7.35
N TYR A 148 3.14 -3.73 -8.47
CA TYR A 148 3.64 -2.39 -8.79
C TYR A 148 3.16 -1.97 -10.18
N ILE A 149 2.08 -1.21 -10.23
CA ILE A 149 1.53 -0.68 -11.48
C ILE A 149 2.43 0.45 -11.99
N PRO A 150 2.75 0.50 -13.30
CA PRO A 150 3.63 1.54 -13.84
C PRO A 150 3.17 2.96 -13.51
N SER A 151 4.11 3.82 -13.18
CA SER A 151 3.88 5.27 -13.20
C SER A 151 3.96 5.79 -14.64
N GLY A 152 3.04 6.67 -15.00
CA GLY A 152 3.06 7.39 -16.29
C GLY A 152 3.76 8.75 -16.21
N SER A 153 4.31 9.13 -15.06
CA SER A 153 4.81 10.49 -14.80
C SER A 153 6.11 10.85 -15.56
N SER A 154 6.81 9.86 -16.11
CA SER A 154 8.06 10.08 -16.83
C SER A 154 7.90 10.33 -18.35
N GLY A 155 6.68 10.51 -18.82
CA GLY A 155 6.40 10.89 -20.22
C GLY A 155 5.33 10.05 -20.88
N GLU A 156 4.97 10.44 -22.10
CA GLU A 156 3.85 9.85 -22.87
C GLU A 156 4.04 8.35 -23.14
N GLU A 157 5.26 7.91 -23.41
CA GLU A 157 5.56 6.50 -23.62
C GLU A 157 5.21 5.65 -22.39
N ARG A 158 5.62 6.09 -21.20
CA ARG A 158 5.31 5.39 -19.94
C ARG A 158 3.84 5.49 -19.57
N GLN A 159 3.17 6.61 -19.85
CA GLN A 159 1.72 6.72 -19.68
C GLN A 159 0.99 5.78 -20.63
N GLY A 160 1.43 5.67 -21.88
CA GLY A 160 0.90 4.71 -22.84
C GLY A 160 1.08 3.26 -22.39
N PHE A 161 2.24 2.92 -21.85
CA PHE A 161 2.49 1.60 -21.27
C PHE A 161 1.58 1.33 -20.07
N LYS A 162 1.39 2.30 -19.18
CA LYS A 162 0.45 2.19 -18.06
C LYS A 162 -0.97 1.88 -18.52
N PHE A 163 -1.47 2.56 -19.55
CA PHE A 163 -2.79 2.28 -20.11
C PHE A 163 -2.89 0.88 -20.70
N LYS A 164 -1.86 0.38 -21.38
CA LYS A 164 -1.81 -1.01 -21.87
C LYS A 164 -1.84 -2.01 -20.69
N VAL A 165 -1.10 -1.74 -19.62
CA VAL A 165 -1.13 -2.57 -18.40
C VAL A 165 -2.54 -2.60 -17.80
N MET A 166 -3.20 -1.45 -17.70
CA MET A 166 -4.56 -1.36 -17.16
C MET A 166 -5.55 -2.17 -18.02
N GLU A 167 -5.49 -2.00 -19.33
CA GLU A 167 -6.34 -2.74 -20.27
C GLU A 167 -6.11 -4.26 -20.18
N TRP A 168 -4.85 -4.67 -20.12
CA TRP A 168 -4.49 -6.08 -20.04
C TRP A 168 -4.83 -6.70 -18.67
N LEU A 169 -4.67 -5.96 -17.57
CA LEU A 169 -5.01 -6.44 -16.22
C LEU A 169 -6.51 -6.57 -15.98
N ALA A 170 -7.35 -5.77 -16.60
CA ALA A 170 -8.77 -5.78 -16.33
C ALA A 170 -9.42 -7.18 -16.43
N PRO A 171 -9.23 -7.96 -17.50
CA PRO A 171 -9.77 -9.31 -17.59
C PRO A 171 -9.12 -10.30 -16.60
N VAL A 172 -7.83 -10.12 -16.26
CA VAL A 172 -7.14 -10.96 -15.27
C VAL A 172 -7.74 -10.75 -13.89
N LEU A 173 -7.95 -9.49 -13.51
CA LEU A 173 -8.55 -9.14 -12.22
C LEU A 173 -10.02 -9.60 -12.13
N ASP A 174 -10.77 -9.54 -13.23
CA ASP A 174 -12.14 -10.06 -13.27
C ASP A 174 -12.18 -11.60 -13.16
N GLU A 175 -11.25 -12.30 -13.80
CA GLU A 175 -11.09 -13.74 -13.63
C GLU A 175 -10.78 -14.10 -12.17
N TRP A 176 -9.84 -13.41 -11.54
CA TRP A 176 -9.51 -13.63 -10.13
C TRP A 176 -10.70 -13.38 -9.21
N ARG A 177 -11.42 -12.29 -9.44
CA ARG A 177 -12.63 -11.95 -8.67
C ARG A 177 -13.67 -13.06 -8.72
N ARG A 178 -13.82 -13.72 -9.87
CA ARG A 178 -14.80 -14.81 -10.10
C ARG A 178 -14.29 -16.20 -9.76
N SER A 179 -13.01 -16.35 -9.46
CA SER A 179 -12.38 -17.67 -9.26
C SER A 179 -12.84 -18.40 -7.99
N GLY A 180 -13.44 -17.69 -7.05
CA GLY A 180 -13.79 -18.23 -5.73
C GLY A 180 -12.64 -18.20 -4.72
N ARG A 181 -11.43 -17.79 -5.12
CA ARG A 181 -10.32 -17.55 -4.19
C ARG A 181 -10.46 -16.20 -3.52
N ASP A 182 -9.99 -16.12 -2.30
CA ASP A 182 -9.76 -14.84 -1.63
C ASP A 182 -8.45 -14.21 -2.12
N TYR A 183 -8.50 -12.96 -2.53
CA TYR A 183 -7.32 -12.19 -2.93
C TYR A 183 -7.14 -10.95 -2.07
N VAL A 184 -5.91 -10.69 -1.66
CA VAL A 184 -5.46 -9.42 -1.11
C VAL A 184 -4.40 -8.86 -2.06
N LEU A 185 -4.77 -7.83 -2.82
CA LEU A 185 -3.92 -7.15 -3.78
C LEU A 185 -3.25 -5.97 -3.10
N CYS A 186 -2.02 -6.17 -2.66
CA CYS A 186 -1.19 -5.13 -2.03
C CYS A 186 -0.37 -4.43 -3.10
N GLY A 187 -0.54 -3.14 -3.29
CA GLY A 187 0.22 -2.51 -4.36
C GLY A 187 0.32 -1.00 -4.29
N ASP A 188 1.30 -0.53 -5.03
CA ASP A 188 1.34 0.82 -5.55
C ASP A 188 0.63 0.79 -6.92
N TRP A 189 -0.57 1.35 -6.94
CA TRP A 189 -1.40 1.40 -8.15
C TRP A 189 -1.14 2.65 -8.98
N ASN A 190 -0.37 3.61 -8.43
CA ASN A 190 -0.10 4.88 -9.08
C ASN A 190 -1.35 5.62 -9.57
N ILE A 191 -2.49 5.41 -8.91
CA ILE A 191 -3.79 6.00 -9.24
C ILE A 191 -4.50 6.43 -7.96
N VAL A 192 -5.06 7.64 -7.93
CA VAL A 192 -6.04 8.06 -6.91
C VAL A 192 -7.46 7.75 -7.40
N ARG A 193 -8.37 7.42 -6.49
CA ARG A 193 -9.77 7.10 -6.85
C ARG A 193 -10.68 8.31 -6.85
N SER A 194 -10.49 9.23 -5.90
CA SER A 194 -11.38 10.37 -5.71
C SER A 194 -10.62 11.58 -5.16
N ARG A 195 -11.35 12.69 -5.01
CA ARG A 195 -10.78 13.89 -4.40
C ARG A 195 -10.39 13.71 -2.93
N LEU A 196 -10.92 12.70 -2.23
CA LEU A 196 -10.51 12.35 -0.87
C LEU A 196 -9.08 11.78 -0.82
N ASP A 197 -8.59 11.27 -1.93
CA ASP A 197 -7.32 10.54 -2.02
C ASP A 197 -6.14 11.42 -2.43
N ILE A 198 -6.36 12.71 -2.63
CA ILE A 198 -5.32 13.61 -3.10
C ILE A 198 -5.52 15.03 -2.59
N LYS A 199 -4.42 15.64 -2.16
CA LYS A 199 -4.38 17.09 -1.94
C LYS A 199 -4.31 17.82 -3.29
N ASN A 200 -4.90 19.03 -3.36
CA ASN A 200 -4.88 19.84 -4.60
C ASN A 200 -5.53 19.14 -5.81
N TRP A 201 -6.69 18.55 -5.60
CA TRP A 201 -7.46 17.83 -6.62
C TRP A 201 -7.58 18.57 -7.94
N THR A 202 -7.99 19.85 -7.92
CA THR A 202 -8.26 20.62 -9.13
C THR A 202 -7.04 20.79 -10.03
N SER A 203 -5.87 21.06 -9.45
CA SER A 203 -4.63 21.26 -10.19
C SER A 203 -4.01 19.98 -10.73
N ASN A 204 -4.41 18.81 -10.20
CA ASN A 204 -3.83 17.53 -10.58
C ASN A 204 -4.62 16.75 -11.65
N GLN A 205 -5.72 17.29 -12.17
CA GLN A 205 -6.60 16.58 -13.11
C GLN A 205 -5.93 16.15 -14.43
N LYS A 206 -4.81 16.79 -14.80
CA LYS A 206 -4.02 16.48 -15.99
C LYS A 206 -2.73 15.70 -15.67
N ASN A 207 -2.51 15.32 -14.42
CA ASN A 207 -1.31 14.64 -14.00
C ASN A 207 -1.53 13.12 -13.95
N SER A 208 -0.52 12.36 -14.40
CA SER A 208 -0.53 10.91 -14.28
C SER A 208 -0.83 10.48 -12.85
N GLY A 209 -1.66 9.48 -12.69
CA GLY A 209 -2.19 9.01 -11.41
C GLY A 209 -3.50 9.68 -10.99
N CYS A 210 -3.86 10.82 -11.59
CA CYS A 210 -5.13 11.52 -11.36
C CYS A 210 -5.95 11.73 -12.64
N LEU A 211 -5.52 11.18 -13.76
CA LEU A 211 -6.24 11.29 -15.04
C LEU A 211 -7.62 10.63 -14.94
N PRO A 212 -8.67 11.21 -15.54
CA PRO A 212 -10.01 10.62 -15.54
C PRO A 212 -10.04 9.15 -15.97
N PRO A 213 -9.40 8.72 -17.08
CA PRO A 213 -9.41 7.30 -17.46
C PRO A 213 -8.80 6.36 -16.43
N GLU A 214 -7.77 6.79 -15.70
CA GLU A 214 -7.15 6.00 -14.63
C GLU A 214 -8.12 5.82 -13.46
N ARG A 215 -8.73 6.90 -13.01
CA ARG A 215 -9.71 6.88 -11.93
C ARG A 215 -10.96 6.08 -12.29
N ASP A 216 -11.46 6.23 -13.49
CA ASP A 216 -12.63 5.51 -13.99
C ASP A 216 -12.36 4.01 -14.02
N TRP A 217 -11.17 3.59 -14.46
CA TRP A 217 -10.75 2.20 -14.49
C TRP A 217 -10.72 1.58 -13.08
N LEU A 218 -10.08 2.25 -12.12
CA LEU A 218 -9.97 1.73 -10.76
C LEU A 218 -11.33 1.76 -10.03
N ASN A 219 -12.13 2.78 -10.25
CA ASN A 219 -13.48 2.88 -9.68
C ASN A 219 -14.44 1.85 -10.26
N ALA A 220 -14.30 1.51 -11.56
CA ALA A 220 -15.09 0.44 -12.17
C ALA A 220 -14.81 -0.94 -11.57
N MET A 221 -13.59 -1.18 -11.07
CA MET A 221 -13.26 -2.40 -10.33
C MET A 221 -13.85 -2.40 -8.93
N CYS A 222 -13.75 -1.29 -8.21
CA CYS A 222 -14.11 -1.16 -6.81
C CYS A 222 -15.57 -0.69 -6.65
N VAL A 223 -16.51 -1.50 -7.10
CA VAL A 223 -17.96 -1.26 -6.94
C VAL A 223 -18.52 -2.04 -5.76
N ASP A 224 -19.54 -1.49 -5.10
CA ASP A 224 -20.11 -2.08 -3.88
C ASP A 224 -20.80 -3.43 -4.12
N ASP A 225 -21.33 -3.64 -5.33
CA ASP A 225 -22.11 -4.84 -5.67
C ASP A 225 -21.24 -5.94 -6.27
N GLY A 226 -20.51 -6.65 -5.40
CA GLY A 226 -19.71 -7.82 -5.79
C GLY A 226 -18.39 -7.50 -6.50
N GLY A 227 -17.99 -6.23 -6.56
CA GLY A 227 -16.70 -5.81 -7.09
C GLY A 227 -15.55 -5.99 -6.09
N TRP A 228 -14.38 -5.53 -6.49
CA TRP A 228 -13.24 -5.44 -5.60
C TRP A 228 -13.47 -4.41 -4.49
N VAL A 229 -12.87 -4.61 -3.34
CA VAL A 229 -13.05 -3.79 -2.14
C VAL A 229 -11.76 -3.06 -1.79
N ASP A 230 -11.82 -1.73 -1.74
CA ASP A 230 -10.75 -0.89 -1.21
C ASP A 230 -10.82 -0.91 0.33
N ALA A 231 -9.90 -1.65 0.95
CA ALA A 231 -9.93 -1.89 2.40
C ALA A 231 -9.88 -0.59 3.22
N TYR A 232 -9.04 0.37 2.80
CA TYR A 232 -8.96 1.67 3.47
C TYR A 232 -10.30 2.41 3.42
N ARG A 233 -10.93 2.47 2.23
CA ARG A 233 -12.15 3.25 2.03
C ARG A 233 -13.36 2.65 2.75
N VAL A 234 -13.41 1.33 2.91
CA VAL A 234 -14.43 0.67 3.74
C VAL A 234 -14.27 1.03 5.22
N LEU A 235 -13.05 1.00 5.73
CA LEU A 235 -12.77 1.28 7.14
C LEU A 235 -12.79 2.79 7.47
N HIS A 236 -12.52 3.64 6.49
CA HIS A 236 -12.50 5.10 6.60
C HIS A 236 -13.24 5.75 5.42
N PRO A 237 -14.59 5.72 5.39
CA PRO A 237 -15.38 6.20 4.24
C PRO A 237 -15.08 7.64 3.84
N GLU A 238 -14.84 8.52 4.82
CA GLU A 238 -14.52 9.94 4.63
C GLU A 238 -13.06 10.29 4.91
N GLY A 239 -12.20 9.28 5.11
CA GLY A 239 -10.79 9.48 5.45
C GLY A 239 -10.03 10.19 4.32
N GLN A 240 -9.09 11.06 4.71
CA GLN A 240 -8.22 11.81 3.80
C GLN A 240 -6.75 11.59 4.15
N ASP A 241 -6.38 10.37 4.46
CA ASP A 241 -4.99 10.01 4.70
C ASP A 241 -4.31 9.67 3.37
N TYR A 242 -3.02 9.97 3.31
CA TYR A 242 -2.20 9.77 2.11
C TYR A 242 -1.12 8.73 2.38
N THR A 243 -0.62 8.13 1.30
CA THR A 243 0.42 7.10 1.36
C THR A 243 1.71 7.51 0.67
N TRP A 244 1.67 8.57 -0.13
CA TRP A 244 2.81 9.09 -0.87
C TRP A 244 2.87 10.61 -0.85
N TRP A 245 4.09 11.14 -0.76
CA TRP A 245 4.40 12.57 -0.85
C TRP A 245 5.61 12.79 -1.74
N SER A 246 5.50 13.75 -2.66
CA SER A 246 6.63 14.13 -3.51
C SER A 246 7.87 14.49 -2.66
N ASN A 247 9.04 14.13 -3.18
CA ASN A 247 10.32 14.56 -2.61
C ASN A 247 10.63 16.04 -2.90
N ARG A 248 9.81 16.70 -3.73
CA ARG A 248 9.99 18.11 -4.11
C ARG A 248 9.34 19.02 -3.08
N GLY A 249 10.04 20.14 -2.76
CA GLY A 249 9.54 21.11 -1.80
C GLY A 249 9.28 20.51 -0.40
N ALA A 250 8.31 21.05 0.31
CA ALA A 250 7.91 20.62 1.63
C ALA A 250 6.61 19.76 1.61
N ALA A 251 6.40 18.95 0.57
CA ALA A 251 5.15 18.23 0.37
C ALA A 251 4.76 17.36 1.58
N ARG A 252 5.71 16.60 2.15
CA ARG A 252 5.44 15.75 3.31
C ARG A 252 5.18 16.59 4.59
N ALA A 253 5.95 17.62 4.82
CA ALA A 253 5.78 18.50 5.98
C ALA A 253 4.44 19.24 5.95
N ASN A 254 3.96 19.60 4.77
CA ASN A 254 2.67 20.28 4.55
C ASN A 254 1.52 19.31 4.28
N ASN A 255 1.76 18.01 4.38
CA ASN A 255 0.81 16.95 4.06
C ASN A 255 0.14 17.10 2.67
N VAL A 256 0.92 17.50 1.67
CA VAL A 256 0.50 17.54 0.27
C VAL A 256 0.76 16.17 -0.34
N GLY A 257 -0.15 15.25 -0.10
CA GLY A 257 0.01 13.85 -0.40
C GLY A 257 -1.04 13.29 -1.33
N TRP A 258 -0.81 12.03 -1.71
CA TRP A 258 -1.66 11.19 -2.54
C TRP A 258 -1.83 9.83 -1.88
N ARG A 259 -3.02 9.26 -1.95
CA ARG A 259 -3.26 7.86 -1.62
C ARG A 259 -3.30 7.06 -2.93
N ILE A 260 -2.20 6.43 -3.25
CA ILE A 260 -1.98 5.64 -4.48
C ILE A 260 -1.62 4.19 -4.18
N ASP A 261 -1.50 3.87 -2.91
CA ASP A 261 -1.13 2.57 -2.38
C ASP A 261 -2.33 1.94 -1.70
N TYR A 262 -2.61 0.68 -2.03
CA TYR A 262 -3.86 0.02 -1.63
C TYR A 262 -3.62 -1.39 -1.13
N GLN A 263 -4.56 -1.85 -0.30
CA GLN A 263 -4.92 -3.26 -0.21
C GLN A 263 -6.34 -3.38 -0.79
N ILE A 264 -6.45 -3.92 -1.99
CA ILE A 264 -7.71 -4.17 -2.68
C ILE A 264 -8.01 -5.66 -2.54
N VAL A 265 -9.20 -5.98 -2.05
CA VAL A 265 -9.54 -7.35 -1.67
C VAL A 265 -10.80 -7.83 -2.38
N THR A 266 -10.95 -9.15 -2.49
CA THR A 266 -12.20 -9.77 -2.95
C THR A 266 -13.35 -9.45 -2.00
N ALA A 267 -14.57 -9.40 -2.52
CA ALA A 267 -15.77 -9.05 -1.76
C ALA A 267 -15.99 -9.97 -0.54
N SER A 268 -15.57 -11.22 -0.63
CA SER A 268 -15.62 -12.20 0.47
C SER A 268 -14.84 -11.79 1.72
N LEU A 269 -13.82 -10.95 1.56
CA LEU A 269 -12.99 -10.46 2.66
C LEU A 269 -13.53 -9.15 3.29
N ARG A 270 -14.58 -8.53 2.71
CA ARG A 270 -15.10 -7.25 3.20
C ARG A 270 -15.45 -7.28 4.68
N ASP A 271 -16.20 -8.27 5.11
CA ASP A 271 -16.66 -8.40 6.50
C ASP A 271 -15.55 -8.86 7.46
N ARG A 272 -14.41 -9.26 6.92
CA ARG A 272 -13.21 -9.61 7.69
C ARG A 272 -12.29 -8.41 7.97
N LEU A 273 -12.53 -7.26 7.35
CA LEU A 273 -11.76 -6.04 7.59
C LEU A 273 -12.01 -5.53 9.03
N LYS A 274 -10.96 -5.44 9.84
CA LYS A 274 -11.05 -4.99 11.25
C LYS A 274 -10.55 -3.58 11.46
N SER A 275 -9.34 -3.32 11.00
CA SER A 275 -8.67 -2.03 11.18
C SER A 275 -7.62 -1.83 10.12
N CYS A 276 -7.25 -0.57 9.89
CA CYS A 276 -6.10 -0.25 9.08
C CYS A 276 -5.38 0.99 9.61
N SER A 277 -4.11 1.13 9.24
CA SER A 277 -3.30 2.29 9.59
C SER A 277 -2.24 2.58 8.53
N ILE A 278 -1.92 3.86 8.38
CA ILE A 278 -0.82 4.35 7.56
C ILE A 278 0.24 4.91 8.51
N TYR A 279 1.46 4.36 8.46
CA TYR A 279 2.53 4.73 9.38
C TYR A 279 3.37 5.88 8.84
N CYS A 280 3.32 7.01 9.52
CA CYS A 280 4.01 8.24 9.10
C CYS A 280 5.03 8.78 10.10
N ALA A 281 5.15 8.17 11.30
CA ALA A 281 6.00 8.69 12.37
C ALA A 281 7.50 8.64 11.99
N GLN A 282 7.91 7.65 11.20
CA GLN A 282 9.27 7.55 10.67
C GLN A 282 9.22 7.41 9.16
N ARG A 283 10.11 8.10 8.47
CA ARG A 283 10.18 8.07 7.01
C ARG A 283 11.21 7.06 6.54
N PHE A 284 10.75 5.95 5.97
CA PHE A 284 11.59 4.94 5.32
C PHE A 284 11.72 5.15 3.80
N SER A 285 10.71 5.76 3.20
CA SER A 285 10.53 5.99 1.78
C SER A 285 9.72 7.27 1.57
N ASP A 286 9.49 7.67 0.34
CA ASP A 286 8.47 8.67 -0.03
C ASP A 286 7.04 8.12 0.06
N HIS A 287 6.89 6.79 0.18
CA HIS A 287 5.65 6.14 0.56
C HIS A 287 5.65 5.74 2.05
N ALA A 288 4.47 5.69 2.65
CA ALA A 288 4.27 5.18 3.99
C ALA A 288 3.80 3.72 3.97
N PRO A 289 4.21 2.89 4.94
CA PRO A 289 3.65 1.56 5.12
C PRO A 289 2.15 1.64 5.43
N PHE A 290 1.38 0.76 4.81
CA PHE A 290 -0.06 0.62 5.02
C PHE A 290 -0.38 -0.78 5.54
N THR A 291 -0.94 -0.85 6.74
CA THR A 291 -1.29 -2.07 7.46
C THR A 291 -2.79 -2.26 7.47
N VAL A 292 -3.24 -3.48 7.24
CA VAL A 292 -4.64 -3.90 7.42
C VAL A 292 -4.68 -5.15 8.27
N ASP A 293 -5.57 -5.18 9.24
CA ASP A 293 -5.89 -6.33 10.08
C ASP A 293 -7.21 -6.96 9.62
N TYR A 294 -7.17 -8.26 9.41
CA TYR A 294 -8.30 -9.08 8.96
C TYR A 294 -8.72 -10.06 10.06
N ALA A 295 -10.02 -10.26 10.26
CA ALA A 295 -10.53 -11.42 11.00
C ALA A 295 -10.20 -12.72 10.24
N ARG A 296 -9.97 -13.80 10.97
CA ARG A 296 -9.87 -15.15 10.40
C ARG A 296 -11.21 -15.80 10.27
#